data_9cfe1b5af3df84bed42bed05d8f51ea0
#
_entry.id   9cfe1b5af3df84bed42bed05d8f51ea0
#
_cell.length_a   1.000
_cell.length_b   1.000
_cell.length_c   1.000
_cell.angle_alpha   90.00
_cell.angle_beta   90.00
_cell.angle_gamma   90.00
#
_symmetry.space_group_name_H-M   'P 1'
#
loop_
_entity.id
_entity.type
_entity.pdbx_description
1 polymer ?
#
loop_
_entity_poly.entity_id
_entity_poly.type
_entity_poly.pdbx_seq_one_letter_code
_entity_poly.pdbx_strand_id
1 'polypeptide(L)'
;MPECVNWGERTSMEDELKIKMYSFTMDCKDPYELAKFYAQLLGWEIPFHSEEYACIGAPGTAQGGYPGITFQQNSEYEPPVWPERSGMQQQMAHLDFAVNDLEKAVQHAIRCGAAVAEEQFSDAWRVMLDPAGHPFCLCQMKSMMESDCFALR
;
A
#
# COMPACT_ATOMS: atom_id res chain seq x y z
N MET A 1 -11.36 7.11 21.38
CA MET A 1 -11.66 6.68 19.99
C MET A 1 -11.88 7.94 19.17
N PRO A 2 -11.16 8.17 18.08
CA PRO A 2 -11.53 9.25 17.18
C PRO A 2 -12.90 8.90 16.55
N GLU A 3 -13.85 9.78 16.70
CA GLU A 3 -15.16 9.67 16.06
C GLU A 3 -14.95 9.72 14.55
N CYS A 4 -15.58 8.76 13.83
CA CYS A 4 -15.66 8.84 12.39
C CYS A 4 -16.39 10.14 12.03
N VAL A 5 -15.70 11.06 11.38
CA VAL A 5 -16.28 12.33 10.94
C VAL A 5 -17.34 12.01 9.89
N ASN A 6 -18.60 12.19 10.24
CA ASN A 6 -19.72 12.12 9.31
C ASN A 6 -19.67 13.38 8.44
N TRP A 7 -19.19 13.27 7.21
CA TRP A 7 -19.20 14.35 6.23
C TRP A 7 -20.65 14.58 5.76
N GLY A 8 -21.25 15.57 6.39
CA GLY A 8 -22.61 16.05 6.31
C GLY A 8 -23.42 15.91 5.02
N GLU A 9 -24.66 16.30 5.10
CA GLU A 9 -25.69 16.24 4.08
C GLU A 9 -25.20 16.76 2.72
N ARG A 10 -25.26 15.89 1.70
CA ARG A 10 -24.89 16.21 0.31
C ARG A 10 -25.90 17.20 -0.27
N THR A 11 -25.41 18.25 -0.90
CA THR A 11 -26.25 19.18 -1.63
C THR A 11 -26.70 18.60 -2.98
N SER A 12 -27.81 19.08 -3.53
CA SER A 12 -28.42 18.53 -4.76
C SER A 12 -27.56 18.60 -6.03
N MET A 13 -26.47 19.40 -6.03
CA MET A 13 -25.49 19.44 -7.14
C MET A 13 -24.42 18.33 -7.04
N GLU A 14 -24.23 17.73 -5.85
CA GLU A 14 -23.27 16.66 -5.62
C GLU A 14 -23.82 15.29 -6.06
N ASP A 15 -25.12 15.15 -6.28
CA ASP A 15 -25.74 13.88 -6.69
C ASP A 15 -25.36 13.43 -8.11
N GLU A 16 -24.90 14.32 -8.99
CA GLU A 16 -24.45 14.00 -10.34
C GLU A 16 -22.96 13.71 -10.41
N LEU A 17 -22.13 14.35 -9.57
CA LEU A 17 -20.69 14.12 -9.52
C LEU A 17 -20.35 12.96 -8.56
N LYS A 18 -19.70 11.95 -9.08
CA LYS A 18 -19.19 10.79 -8.30
C LYS A 18 -17.68 10.74 -8.41
N ILE A 19 -17.00 10.86 -7.26
CA ILE A 19 -15.55 10.72 -7.16
C ILE A 19 -15.26 9.54 -6.24
N LYS A 20 -14.45 8.61 -6.70
CA LYS A 20 -13.99 7.44 -5.93
C LYS A 20 -12.49 7.29 -6.05
N MET A 21 -11.85 6.84 -4.98
CA MET A 21 -10.47 6.40 -5.08
C MET A 21 -10.40 5.17 -5.99
N TYR A 22 -9.59 5.27 -7.04
CA TYR A 22 -9.40 4.21 -8.02
C TYR A 22 -8.17 3.37 -7.69
N SER A 23 -7.03 4.02 -7.55
CA SER A 23 -5.77 3.35 -7.32
C SER A 23 -4.77 4.28 -6.62
N PHE A 24 -3.83 3.69 -5.91
CA PHE A 24 -2.58 4.34 -5.53
C PHE A 24 -1.49 3.87 -6.51
N THR A 25 -0.85 4.80 -7.21
CA THR A 25 0.16 4.48 -8.23
C THR A 25 1.56 4.78 -7.72
N MET A 26 2.46 3.81 -7.85
CA MET A 26 3.86 3.88 -7.46
C MET A 26 4.76 3.73 -8.68
N ASP A 27 5.77 4.58 -8.80
CA ASP A 27 6.80 4.46 -9.81
C ASP A 27 7.82 3.37 -9.44
N CYS A 28 8.31 2.65 -10.43
CA CYS A 28 9.36 1.65 -10.28
C CYS A 28 10.04 1.36 -11.63
N LYS A 29 11.10 0.57 -11.63
CA LYS A 29 11.74 0.13 -12.88
C LYS A 29 11.04 -1.05 -13.52
N ASP A 30 10.54 -1.99 -12.70
CA ASP A 30 9.87 -3.21 -13.16
C ASP A 30 8.50 -3.34 -12.46
N PRO A 31 7.40 -2.91 -13.13
CA PRO A 31 6.06 -2.96 -12.55
C PRO A 31 5.59 -4.37 -12.20
N TYR A 32 5.90 -5.36 -13.03
CA TYR A 32 5.41 -6.72 -12.80
C TYR A 32 6.11 -7.39 -11.61
N GLU A 33 7.42 -7.20 -11.45
CA GLU A 33 8.15 -7.73 -10.30
C GLU A 33 7.65 -7.10 -8.99
N LEU A 34 7.40 -5.78 -8.99
CA LEU A 34 6.87 -5.11 -7.81
C LEU A 34 5.42 -5.52 -7.51
N ALA A 35 4.59 -5.70 -8.55
CA ALA A 35 3.23 -6.22 -8.40
C ALA A 35 3.21 -7.63 -7.78
N LYS A 36 4.11 -8.52 -8.19
CA LYS A 36 4.24 -9.87 -7.59
C LYS A 36 4.55 -9.80 -6.11
N PHE A 37 5.45 -8.93 -5.70
CA PHE A 37 5.78 -8.73 -4.29
C PHE A 37 4.54 -8.34 -3.47
N TYR A 38 3.85 -7.28 -3.87
CA TYR A 38 2.67 -6.81 -3.13
C TYR A 38 1.48 -7.76 -3.21
N ALA A 39 1.29 -8.45 -4.34
CA ALA A 39 0.27 -9.48 -4.46
C ALA A 39 0.52 -10.63 -3.47
N GLN A 40 1.75 -11.09 -3.31
CA GLN A 40 2.12 -12.11 -2.33
C GLN A 40 1.99 -11.60 -0.89
N LEU A 41 2.43 -10.37 -0.63
CA LEU A 41 2.35 -9.76 0.70
C LEU A 41 0.90 -9.68 1.20
N LEU A 42 -0.01 -9.25 0.33
CA LEU A 42 -1.41 -8.96 0.67
C LEU A 42 -2.37 -10.13 0.40
N GLY A 43 -1.93 -11.16 -0.33
CA GLY A 43 -2.81 -12.21 -0.84
C GLY A 43 -3.77 -11.68 -1.91
N TRP A 44 -3.33 -10.72 -2.71
CA TRP A 44 -4.11 -10.07 -3.76
C TRP A 44 -3.80 -10.66 -5.14
N GLU A 45 -4.67 -10.37 -6.11
CA GLU A 45 -4.55 -10.80 -7.50
C GLU A 45 -3.89 -9.74 -8.37
N ILE A 46 -3.29 -10.17 -9.49
CA ILE A 46 -2.73 -9.29 -10.52
C ILE A 46 -3.64 -9.39 -11.76
N PRO A 47 -4.70 -8.58 -11.86
CA PRO A 47 -5.65 -8.65 -12.97
C PRO A 47 -5.06 -8.19 -14.30
N PHE A 48 -4.01 -7.37 -14.26
CA PHE A 48 -3.38 -6.84 -15.47
C PHE A 48 -1.89 -6.54 -15.24
N HIS A 49 -1.09 -6.82 -16.26
CA HIS A 49 0.30 -6.35 -16.35
C HIS A 49 0.75 -6.17 -17.80
N SER A 50 1.67 -5.25 -18.01
CA SER A 50 2.40 -4.99 -19.24
C SER A 50 3.84 -4.57 -18.89
N GLU A 51 4.63 -4.16 -19.85
CA GLU A 51 5.96 -3.59 -19.60
C GLU A 51 5.88 -2.22 -18.90
N GLU A 52 4.80 -1.48 -19.14
CA GLU A 52 4.63 -0.12 -18.62
C GLU A 52 3.88 -0.07 -17.29
N TYR A 53 2.95 -1.00 -17.06
CA TYR A 53 2.06 -1.00 -15.89
C TYR A 53 1.79 -2.41 -15.39
N ALA A 54 1.58 -2.50 -14.09
CA ALA A 54 0.93 -3.65 -13.47
C ALA A 54 -0.01 -3.16 -12.37
N CYS A 55 -1.10 -3.88 -12.12
CA CYS A 55 -2.00 -3.54 -11.03
C CYS A 55 -2.37 -4.76 -10.20
N ILE A 56 -2.64 -4.51 -8.92
CA ILE A 56 -3.11 -5.52 -7.98
C ILE A 56 -4.42 -5.07 -7.34
N GLY A 57 -5.25 -6.02 -6.95
CA GLY A 57 -6.51 -5.78 -6.28
C GLY A 57 -6.91 -6.94 -5.39
N ALA A 58 -7.78 -6.66 -4.41
CA ALA A 58 -8.28 -7.68 -3.49
C ALA A 58 -9.08 -8.77 -4.24
N PRO A 59 -8.99 -10.05 -3.82
CA PRO A 59 -9.72 -11.15 -4.45
C PRO A 59 -11.24 -10.93 -4.47
N GLY A 60 -11.88 -11.35 -5.56
CA GLY A 60 -13.34 -11.30 -5.70
C GLY A 60 -13.94 -9.91 -5.92
N THR A 61 -13.12 -8.89 -6.03
CA THR A 61 -13.58 -7.57 -6.47
C THR A 61 -13.68 -7.57 -7.99
N ALA A 62 -14.87 -7.33 -8.51
CA ALA A 62 -15.11 -7.30 -9.95
C ALA A 62 -14.15 -6.32 -10.64
N GLN A 63 -13.51 -6.78 -11.73
CA GLN A 63 -12.69 -5.95 -12.61
C GLN A 63 -11.52 -5.21 -11.92
N GLY A 64 -10.73 -5.93 -11.12
CA GLY A 64 -9.44 -5.45 -10.64
C GLY A 64 -9.41 -4.79 -9.26
N GLY A 65 -10.45 -4.99 -8.44
CA GLY A 65 -10.39 -4.69 -7.01
C GLY A 65 -10.10 -3.24 -6.67
N TYR A 66 -11.04 -2.37 -6.88
CA TYR A 66 -10.88 -0.96 -6.51
C TYR A 66 -11.28 -0.70 -5.05
N PRO A 67 -10.51 0.12 -4.31
CA PRO A 67 -9.23 0.71 -4.68
C PRO A 67 -8.12 -0.34 -4.73
N GLY A 68 -7.25 -0.25 -5.76
CA GLY A 68 -6.10 -1.11 -5.97
C GLY A 68 -4.76 -0.38 -5.82
N ILE A 69 -3.69 -1.09 -6.10
CA ILE A 69 -2.36 -0.51 -6.22
C ILE A 69 -1.88 -0.73 -7.66
N THR A 70 -1.41 0.34 -8.30
CA THR A 70 -0.82 0.31 -9.64
C THR A 70 0.66 0.60 -9.54
N PHE A 71 1.45 -0.09 -10.34
CA PHE A 71 2.88 0.09 -10.48
C PHE A 71 3.15 0.58 -11.90
N GLN A 72 3.89 1.69 -12.02
CA GLN A 72 4.16 2.36 -13.27
C GLN A 72 5.65 2.34 -13.56
N GLN A 73 6.01 1.92 -14.77
CA GLN A 73 7.41 1.94 -15.20
C GLN A 73 7.88 3.40 -15.33
N ASN A 74 9.00 3.70 -14.70
CA ASN A 74 9.72 4.96 -14.83
C ASN A 74 11.21 4.65 -15.00
N SER A 75 11.77 4.94 -16.18
CA SER A 75 13.19 4.68 -16.48
C SER A 75 14.13 5.49 -15.58
N GLU A 76 13.70 6.66 -15.12
CA GLU A 76 14.45 7.55 -14.24
C GLU A 76 14.19 7.32 -12.75
N TYR A 77 13.47 6.21 -12.41
CA TYR A 77 13.18 5.91 -11.02
C TYR A 77 14.44 5.72 -10.20
N GLU A 78 14.53 6.48 -9.11
CA GLU A 78 15.52 6.32 -8.05
C GLU A 78 14.81 5.97 -6.74
N PRO A 79 15.30 4.95 -6.00
CA PRO A 79 14.70 4.60 -4.73
C PRO A 79 14.86 5.74 -3.71
N PRO A 80 13.84 6.00 -2.88
CA PRO A 80 13.95 6.97 -1.81
C PRO A 80 14.99 6.55 -0.78
N VAL A 81 15.64 7.54 -0.18
CA VAL A 81 16.58 7.33 0.93
C VAL A 81 15.83 7.34 2.24
N TRP A 82 15.97 6.29 3.02
CA TRP A 82 15.38 6.16 4.34
C TRP A 82 16.45 5.92 5.42
N PRO A 83 16.46 6.65 6.56
CA PRO A 83 15.67 7.86 6.83
C PRO A 83 15.99 9.01 5.88
N GLU A 84 15.03 9.94 5.75
CA GLU A 84 15.16 11.08 4.84
C GLU A 84 16.41 11.91 5.12
N ARG A 85 17.06 12.33 4.03
CA ARG A 85 18.22 13.23 4.07
C ARG A 85 18.02 14.35 3.07
N SER A 86 18.38 15.58 3.50
CA SER A 86 18.32 16.75 2.64
C SER A 86 19.12 16.54 1.35
N GLY A 87 18.54 16.91 0.20
CA GLY A 87 19.16 16.78 -1.12
C GLY A 87 19.15 15.37 -1.73
N MET A 88 18.58 14.39 -1.01
CA MET A 88 18.41 13.02 -1.50
C MET A 88 16.96 12.78 -1.94
N GLN A 89 16.72 11.70 -2.71
CA GLN A 89 15.38 11.32 -3.15
C GLN A 89 14.47 11.05 -1.94
N GLN A 90 13.35 11.75 -1.88
CA GLN A 90 12.33 11.59 -0.82
C GLN A 90 11.30 10.53 -1.20
N GLN A 91 10.70 9.90 -0.19
CA GLN A 91 9.63 8.93 -0.41
C GLN A 91 8.30 9.57 -0.88
N MET A 92 8.04 10.82 -0.54
CA MET A 92 6.82 11.61 -0.81
C MET A 92 5.53 11.04 -0.20
N ALA A 93 5.34 9.74 -0.24
CA ALA A 93 4.24 8.99 0.36
C ALA A 93 4.70 7.55 0.66
N HIS A 94 3.98 6.86 1.54
CA HIS A 94 4.20 5.44 1.83
C HIS A 94 2.89 4.73 2.16
N LEU A 95 2.91 3.41 2.15
CA LEU A 95 1.78 2.57 2.51
C LEU A 95 1.93 2.10 3.96
N ASP A 96 0.83 2.15 4.72
CA ASP A 96 0.72 1.54 6.03
C ASP A 96 -0.25 0.36 5.97
N PHE A 97 0.22 -0.82 6.39
CA PHE A 97 -0.60 -2.02 6.46
C PHE A 97 -0.88 -2.38 7.92
N ALA A 98 -2.16 -2.48 8.28
CA ALA A 98 -2.56 -2.98 9.58
C ALA A 98 -2.31 -4.49 9.68
N VAL A 99 -1.71 -4.94 10.77
CA VAL A 99 -1.43 -6.35 11.03
C VAL A 99 -1.86 -6.74 12.45
N ASN A 100 -2.29 -7.97 12.61
CA ASN A 100 -2.68 -8.52 13.91
C ASN A 100 -1.50 -9.06 14.73
N ASP A 101 -0.40 -9.41 14.07
CA ASP A 101 0.83 -9.93 14.69
C ASP A 101 2.02 -9.36 13.92
N LEU A 102 2.69 -8.38 14.53
CA LEU A 102 3.76 -7.63 13.86
C LEU A 102 4.95 -8.52 13.51
N GLU A 103 5.37 -9.39 14.43
CA GLU A 103 6.54 -10.25 14.20
C GLU A 103 6.31 -11.24 13.05
N LYS A 104 5.15 -11.89 13.02
CA LYS A 104 4.78 -12.78 11.91
C LYS A 104 4.64 -12.03 10.58
N ALA A 105 4.10 -10.81 10.61
CA ALA A 105 3.97 -9.98 9.41
C ALA A 105 5.34 -9.58 8.86
N VAL A 106 6.30 -9.20 9.71
CA VAL A 106 7.68 -8.92 9.31
C VAL A 106 8.33 -10.15 8.66
N GLN A 107 8.21 -11.32 9.28
CA GLN A 107 8.75 -12.55 8.71
C GLN A 107 8.09 -12.93 7.38
N HIS A 108 6.79 -12.69 7.24
CA HIS A 108 6.08 -12.89 5.99
C HIS A 108 6.59 -11.93 4.90
N ALA A 109 6.71 -10.63 5.20
CA ALA A 109 7.22 -9.63 4.26
C ALA A 109 8.64 -9.95 3.78
N ILE A 110 9.52 -10.41 4.68
CA ILE A 110 10.88 -10.86 4.31
C ILE A 110 10.83 -12.04 3.34
N ARG A 111 9.96 -13.03 3.59
CA ARG A 111 9.80 -14.18 2.65
C ARG A 111 9.27 -13.75 1.28
N CYS A 112 8.48 -12.68 1.22
CA CYS A 112 8.01 -12.10 -0.05
C CYS A 112 9.07 -11.29 -0.78
N GLY A 113 10.17 -10.90 -0.11
CA GLY A 113 11.28 -10.16 -0.71
C GLY A 113 11.53 -8.76 -0.13
N ALA A 114 10.83 -8.37 0.94
CA ALA A 114 11.10 -7.11 1.64
C ALA A 114 12.39 -7.18 2.47
N ALA A 115 12.99 -6.02 2.69
CA ALA A 115 14.03 -5.82 3.69
C ALA A 115 13.49 -5.03 4.89
N VAL A 116 14.02 -5.30 6.07
CA VAL A 116 13.77 -4.45 7.25
C VAL A 116 14.63 -3.21 7.13
N ALA A 117 14.05 -2.02 7.29
CA ALA A 117 14.83 -0.80 7.31
C ALA A 117 15.77 -0.78 8.53
N GLU A 118 16.97 -0.23 8.35
CA GLU A 118 18.00 -0.22 9.39
C GLU A 118 17.55 0.57 10.63
N GLU A 119 16.93 1.73 10.42
CA GLU A 119 16.43 2.57 11.51
C GLU A 119 14.93 2.35 11.74
N GLN A 120 14.57 2.12 13.00
CA GLN A 120 13.21 1.90 13.48
C GLN A 120 12.89 2.90 14.60
N PHE A 121 11.63 3.34 14.68
CA PHE A 121 11.23 4.43 15.58
C PHE A 121 10.16 4.04 16.60
N SER A 122 9.64 2.81 16.53
CA SER A 122 8.58 2.35 17.42
C SER A 122 8.54 0.83 17.52
N ASP A 123 8.02 0.34 18.65
CA ASP A 123 7.72 -1.09 18.84
C ASP A 123 6.34 -1.46 18.27
N ALA A 124 5.48 -0.48 17.97
CA ALA A 124 4.13 -0.69 17.46
C ALA A 124 4.04 -0.82 15.93
N TRP A 125 5.06 -0.40 15.22
CA TRP A 125 5.16 -0.59 13.77
C TRP A 125 6.60 -0.88 13.34
N ARG A 126 6.73 -1.42 12.16
CA ARG A 126 8.00 -1.73 11.53
C ARG A 126 8.09 -1.10 10.15
N VAL A 127 9.15 -0.33 9.91
CA VAL A 127 9.46 0.18 8.58
C VAL A 127 10.17 -0.91 7.79
N MET A 128 9.62 -1.22 6.64
CA MET A 128 10.13 -2.19 5.68
C MET A 128 10.47 -1.47 4.37
N LEU A 129 11.32 -2.07 3.57
CA LEU A 129 11.61 -1.64 2.20
C LEU A 129 11.14 -2.71 1.22
N ASP A 130 10.37 -2.32 0.22
CA ASP A 130 9.98 -3.22 -0.86
C ASP A 130 11.16 -3.50 -1.82
N PRO A 131 11.04 -4.43 -2.78
CA PRO A 131 12.14 -4.75 -3.71
C PRO A 131 12.60 -3.58 -4.58
N ALA A 132 11.80 -2.54 -4.75
CA ALA A 132 12.18 -1.32 -5.46
C ALA A 132 12.77 -0.24 -4.52
N GLY A 133 12.77 -0.48 -3.21
CA GLY A 133 13.31 0.42 -2.19
C GLY A 133 12.31 1.42 -1.61
N HIS A 134 10.99 1.30 -1.92
CA HIS A 134 10.00 2.14 -1.26
C HIS A 134 9.84 1.73 0.20
N PRO A 135 9.88 2.68 1.16
CA PRO A 135 9.48 2.41 2.52
C PRO A 135 7.97 2.11 2.62
N PHE A 136 7.61 1.15 3.44
CA PHE A 136 6.24 0.90 3.87
C PHE A 136 6.23 0.45 5.32
N CYS A 137 5.10 0.59 6.01
CA CYS A 137 4.98 0.23 7.41
C CYS A 137 4.04 -0.97 7.60
N LEU A 138 4.43 -1.86 8.52
CA LEU A 138 3.56 -2.85 9.11
C LEU A 138 3.18 -2.35 10.50
N CYS A 139 1.89 -2.12 10.76
CA CYS A 139 1.38 -1.49 11.98
C CYS A 139 0.57 -2.49 12.81
N GLN A 140 0.97 -2.69 14.07
CA GLN A 140 0.24 -3.56 14.99
C GLN A 140 -1.10 -2.93 15.35
N MET A 141 -2.18 -3.39 14.76
CA MET A 141 -3.53 -2.81 14.92
C MET A 141 -4.59 -3.89 15.15
N LYS A 142 -4.50 -4.62 16.26
CA LYS A 142 -5.41 -5.72 16.59
C LYS A 142 -6.89 -5.30 16.54
N SER A 143 -7.22 -4.13 17.07
CA SER A 143 -8.60 -3.62 17.09
C SER A 143 -9.18 -3.36 15.71
N MET A 144 -8.36 -3.02 14.72
CA MET A 144 -8.81 -2.85 13.34
C MET A 144 -9.07 -4.17 12.64
N MET A 145 -8.34 -5.23 13.03
CA MET A 145 -8.47 -6.56 12.41
C MET A 145 -9.64 -7.35 12.97
N GLU A 146 -10.15 -6.97 14.16
CA GLU A 146 -11.29 -7.62 14.84
C GLU A 146 -12.62 -6.92 14.57
N SER A 147 -12.60 -5.71 13.99
CA SER A 147 -13.82 -4.96 13.69
C SER A 147 -14.27 -5.22 12.25
N ASP A 148 -15.55 -5.58 12.08
CA ASP A 148 -16.24 -5.68 10.77
C ASP A 148 -16.29 -4.33 9.99
N CYS A 149 -15.66 -3.28 10.52
CA CYS A 149 -15.60 -1.95 9.90
C CYS A 149 -14.92 -1.94 8.51
N PHE A 150 -14.13 -2.97 8.19
CA PHE A 150 -13.49 -3.14 6.88
C PHE A 150 -14.10 -4.26 6.02
N ALA A 151 -15.22 -4.86 6.44
CA ALA A 151 -16.02 -5.64 5.54
C ALA A 151 -16.58 -4.69 4.46
N LEU A 152 -15.88 -4.62 3.35
CA LEU A 152 -16.35 -3.94 2.14
C LEU A 152 -17.68 -4.57 1.74
N ARG A 153 -18.77 -3.85 1.96
CA ARG A 153 -20.08 -4.13 1.37
C ARG A 153 -20.11 -3.63 -0.06
#